data_0e0a9cbe2cec35235cc4f982fb7e8dd6
#
_entry.id   0e0a9cbe2cec35235cc4f982fb7e8dd6
#
_cell.length_a   1.000
_cell.length_b   1.000
_cell.length_c   1.000
_cell.angle_alpha   90.00
_cell.angle_beta   90.00
_cell.angle_gamma   90.00
#
_symmetry.space_group_name_H-M   'P 1'
#
loop_
_entity.id
_entity.type
_entity.pdbx_description
1 polymer ?
#
loop_
_entity_poly.entity_id
_entity_poly.type
_entity_poly.pdbx_seq_one_letter_code
_entity_poly.pdbx_strand_id
1 'polypeptide(L)'
;MTHETRLAQVYKRMEIFRLFHIEAAHRLPNVPADHKCARLHGHSFRIEIHVAGEVNRDSGWVQDFAEIKAAFVPVKERLDHHYLNDVPGLENPTSENLAEWIWNELSPELPMLSKIVVQETCTCGCSYEGPE
;
A
#
# COMPACT_ATOMS: atom_id res chain seq x y z
N MET A 1 -40.83 -8.01 -0.97
CA MET A 1 -39.92 -7.06 -1.69
C MET A 1 -40.23 -7.10 -3.16
N THR A 2 -40.52 -5.94 -3.74
CA THR A 2 -40.80 -5.82 -5.16
C THR A 2 -39.53 -5.96 -5.98
N HIS A 3 -39.68 -6.21 -7.30
CA HIS A 3 -38.56 -6.23 -8.21
C HIS A 3 -37.79 -4.90 -8.22
N GLU A 4 -38.52 -3.79 -8.20
CA GLU A 4 -37.93 -2.44 -8.13
C GLU A 4 -37.10 -2.23 -6.88
N THR A 5 -37.60 -2.69 -5.72
CA THR A 5 -36.90 -2.59 -4.46
C THR A 5 -35.59 -3.39 -4.51
N ARG A 6 -35.62 -4.57 -5.16
CA ARG A 6 -34.40 -5.36 -5.33
C ARG A 6 -33.38 -4.70 -6.22
N LEU A 7 -33.82 -4.07 -7.31
CA LEU A 7 -32.90 -3.32 -8.19
C LEU A 7 -32.31 -2.13 -7.46
N ALA A 8 -33.12 -1.43 -6.64
CA ALA A 8 -32.64 -0.33 -5.81
C ALA A 8 -31.64 -0.79 -4.73
N GLN A 9 -31.56 -2.10 -4.49
CA GLN A 9 -30.66 -2.68 -3.51
C GLN A 9 -29.43 -3.31 -4.13
N VAL A 10 -29.16 -3.07 -5.42
CA VAL A 10 -27.91 -3.50 -6.06
C VAL A 10 -26.75 -2.84 -5.32
N TYR A 11 -25.81 -3.65 -4.89
CA TYR A 11 -24.66 -3.18 -4.12
C TYR A 11 -23.71 -2.41 -5.02
N LYS A 12 -23.27 -1.27 -4.53
CA LYS A 12 -22.23 -0.49 -5.18
C LYS A 12 -20.87 -1.03 -4.78
N ARG A 13 -20.02 -1.23 -5.74
CA ARG A 13 -18.60 -1.53 -5.47
C ARG A 13 -17.81 -0.25 -5.56
N MET A 14 -16.94 -0.07 -4.58
CA MET A 14 -16.04 1.08 -4.55
C MET A 14 -14.67 0.64 -4.09
N GLU A 15 -13.68 1.38 -4.51
CA GLU A 15 -12.35 1.29 -3.94
C GLU A 15 -12.13 2.50 -3.04
N ILE A 16 -11.73 2.25 -1.81
CA ILE A 16 -11.36 3.29 -0.86
C ILE A 16 -9.89 3.16 -0.54
N PHE A 17 -9.29 4.23 -0.04
CA PHE A 17 -7.89 4.17 0.33
C PHE A 17 -7.60 5.00 1.58
N ARG A 18 -6.51 4.65 2.23
CA ARG A 18 -5.94 5.46 3.30
C ARG A 18 -4.48 5.75 2.97
N LEU A 19 -4.07 6.98 3.23
CA LEU A 19 -2.74 7.48 2.93
C LEU A 19 -1.88 7.44 4.17
N PHE A 20 -0.65 6.96 3.99
CA PHE A 20 0.38 6.95 5.04
C PHE A 20 1.66 7.55 4.50
N HIS A 21 2.47 8.07 5.42
CA HIS A 21 3.80 8.55 5.09
C HIS A 21 4.82 7.81 5.95
N ILE A 22 5.95 7.47 5.35
CA ILE A 22 7.12 6.98 6.09
C ILE A 22 8.37 7.73 5.62
N GLU A 23 9.29 7.91 6.54
CA GLU A 23 10.61 8.45 6.23
C GLU A 23 11.59 7.28 6.30
N ALA A 24 12.27 7.00 5.21
CA ALA A 24 13.17 5.86 5.16
C ALA A 24 14.36 6.11 4.25
N ALA A 25 15.46 5.45 4.54
CA ALA A 25 16.66 5.50 3.73
C ALA A 25 16.81 4.20 2.95
N HIS A 26 17.40 4.29 1.78
CA HIS A 26 17.74 3.11 1.00
C HIS A 26 18.90 3.41 0.04
N ARG A 27 19.44 2.35 -0.53
CA ARG A 27 20.27 2.41 -1.71
C ARG A 27 19.87 1.29 -2.65
N LEU A 28 20.08 1.50 -3.95
CA LEU A 28 19.76 0.48 -4.94
C LEU A 28 21.05 -0.28 -5.31
N PRO A 29 21.22 -1.53 -4.83
CA PRO A 29 22.47 -2.26 -5.04
C PRO A 29 22.65 -2.80 -6.47
N ASN A 30 21.57 -2.88 -7.24
CA ASN A 30 21.58 -3.51 -8.56
C ASN A 30 21.64 -2.52 -9.72
N VAL A 31 21.90 -1.23 -9.43
CA VAL A 31 22.17 -0.22 -10.47
C VAL A 31 23.68 -0.05 -10.62
N PRO A 32 24.16 0.56 -11.75
CA PRO A 32 25.58 0.84 -11.90
C PRO A 32 26.15 1.65 -10.73
N ALA A 33 27.40 1.38 -10.37
CA ALA A 33 28.02 1.98 -9.18
C ALA A 33 28.10 3.51 -9.24
N ASP A 34 28.12 4.10 -10.43
CA ASP A 34 28.13 5.54 -10.65
C ASP A 34 26.71 6.15 -10.69
N HIS A 35 25.67 5.32 -10.64
CA HIS A 35 24.30 5.82 -10.57
C HIS A 35 24.04 6.46 -9.20
N LYS A 36 23.35 7.61 -9.18
CA LYS A 36 23.08 8.32 -7.93
C LYS A 36 22.35 7.48 -6.91
N CYS A 37 21.46 6.58 -7.35
CA CYS A 37 20.69 5.71 -6.47
C CYS A 37 21.50 4.55 -5.85
N ALA A 38 22.73 4.33 -6.32
CA ALA A 38 23.64 3.38 -5.68
C ALA A 38 24.14 3.89 -4.33
N ARG A 39 24.02 5.21 -4.08
CA ARG A 39 24.41 5.80 -2.80
C ARG A 39 23.27 5.77 -1.82
N LEU A 40 23.62 5.74 -0.54
CA LEU A 40 22.64 5.88 0.53
C LEU A 40 21.94 7.24 0.41
N HIS A 41 20.63 7.21 0.37
CA HIS A 41 19.79 8.42 0.33
C HIS A 41 18.45 8.13 0.99
N GLY A 42 17.69 9.17 1.25
CA GLY A 42 16.40 9.04 1.91
C GLY A 42 15.28 9.69 1.12
N HIS A 43 14.07 9.21 1.39
CA HIS A 43 12.85 9.74 0.82
C HIS A 43 11.76 9.84 1.87
N SER A 44 10.82 10.78 1.64
CA SER A 44 9.50 10.72 2.24
C SER A 44 8.63 9.87 1.31
N PHE A 45 8.38 8.64 1.71
CA PHE A 45 7.52 7.77 0.92
C PHE A 45 6.07 8.04 1.27
N ARG A 46 5.26 8.19 0.24
CA ARG A 46 3.81 8.27 0.36
C ARG A 46 3.25 6.92 -0.04
N ILE A 47 2.46 6.32 0.84
CA ILE A 47 1.93 4.97 0.64
C ILE A 47 0.42 5.04 0.74
N GLU A 48 -0.27 4.60 -0.30
CA GLU A 48 -1.72 4.46 -0.30
C GLU A 48 -2.07 2.99 -0.24
N ILE A 49 -2.93 2.66 0.71
CA ILE A 49 -3.46 1.30 0.88
C ILE A 49 -4.90 1.33 0.41
N HIS A 50 -5.20 0.64 -0.68
CA HIS A 50 -6.52 0.59 -1.28
C HIS A 50 -7.19 -0.74 -0.98
N VAL A 51 -8.46 -0.69 -0.62
CA VAL A 51 -9.33 -1.85 -0.50
C VAL A 51 -10.57 -1.64 -1.34
N ALA A 52 -11.09 -2.69 -1.95
CA ALA A 52 -12.24 -2.63 -2.83
C ALA A 52 -13.28 -3.67 -2.42
N GLY A 53 -14.53 -3.31 -2.51
CA GLY A 53 -15.61 -4.21 -2.16
C GLY A 53 -16.95 -3.52 -2.27
N GLU A 54 -17.99 -4.24 -1.87
CA GLU A 54 -19.33 -3.71 -1.83
C GLU A 54 -19.48 -2.76 -0.65
N VAL A 55 -20.18 -1.65 -0.88
CA VAL A 55 -20.53 -0.73 0.19
C VAL A 55 -21.58 -1.40 1.08
N ASN A 56 -21.26 -1.54 2.36
CA ASN A 56 -22.20 -2.08 3.33
C ASN A 56 -23.38 -1.11 3.49
N ARG A 57 -24.58 -1.64 3.39
CA ARG A 57 -25.80 -0.82 3.35
C ARG A 57 -26.09 -0.14 4.69
N ASP A 58 -25.72 -0.75 5.78
CA ASP A 58 -25.99 -0.20 7.12
C ASP A 58 -24.93 0.82 7.50
N SER A 59 -23.66 0.48 7.37
CA SER A 59 -22.56 1.39 7.73
C SER A 59 -22.30 2.46 6.67
N GLY A 60 -22.59 2.15 5.38
CA GLY A 60 -22.31 3.04 4.27
C GLY A 60 -20.85 3.03 3.82
N TRP A 61 -20.05 2.10 4.29
CA TRP A 61 -18.64 2.00 3.91
C TRP A 61 -18.28 0.63 3.33
N VAL A 62 -17.16 0.58 2.63
CA VAL A 62 -16.54 -0.67 2.18
C VAL A 62 -15.85 -1.33 3.37
N GLN A 63 -15.09 -0.55 4.11
CA GLN A 63 -14.36 -0.98 5.29
C GLN A 63 -14.07 0.25 6.15
N ASP A 64 -13.97 0.07 7.46
CA ASP A 64 -13.58 1.13 8.36
C ASP A 64 -12.12 1.53 8.10
N PHE A 65 -11.87 2.81 7.88
CA PHE A 65 -10.51 3.32 7.70
C PHE A 65 -9.61 3.01 8.89
N ALA A 66 -10.16 2.90 10.09
CA ALA A 66 -9.39 2.54 11.29
C ALA A 66 -8.81 1.12 11.20
N GLU A 67 -9.49 0.21 10.54
CA GLU A 67 -8.99 -1.15 10.33
C GLU A 67 -7.81 -1.17 9.37
N ILE A 68 -7.84 -0.31 8.34
CA ILE A 68 -6.71 -0.16 7.42
C ILE A 68 -5.50 0.38 8.19
N LYS A 69 -5.71 1.38 9.03
CA LYS A 69 -4.65 1.94 9.87
C LYS A 69 -4.06 0.88 10.80
N ALA A 70 -4.92 0.12 11.48
CA ALA A 70 -4.47 -0.91 12.41
C ALA A 70 -3.62 -1.97 11.70
N ALA A 71 -4.01 -2.37 10.50
CA ALA A 71 -3.24 -3.32 9.71
C ALA A 71 -1.86 -2.76 9.31
N PHE A 72 -1.77 -1.46 9.04
CA PHE A 72 -0.53 -0.83 8.61
C PHE A 72 0.45 -0.55 9.76
N VAL A 73 -0.02 -0.44 11.00
CA VAL A 73 0.85 -0.10 12.14
C VAL A 73 2.10 -1.00 12.23
N PRO A 74 2.00 -2.35 12.18
CA PRO A 74 3.20 -3.19 12.24
C PRO A 74 4.12 -3.01 11.04
N VAL A 75 3.55 -2.73 9.87
CA VAL A 75 4.33 -2.47 8.64
C VAL A 75 5.10 -1.16 8.81
N LYS A 76 4.44 -0.12 9.28
CA LYS A 76 5.07 1.17 9.51
C LYS A 76 6.23 1.05 10.50
N GLU A 77 6.06 0.29 11.57
CA GLU A 77 7.11 0.09 12.58
C GLU A 77 8.37 -0.53 12.00
N ARG A 78 8.22 -1.36 10.98
CA ARG A 78 9.37 -2.02 10.32
C ARG A 78 10.04 -1.14 9.27
N LEU A 79 9.37 -0.13 8.75
CA LEU A 79 9.84 0.67 7.62
C LEU A 79 10.23 2.09 8.01
N ASP A 80 9.42 2.74 8.85
CA ASP A 80 9.59 4.16 9.18
C ASP A 80 10.85 4.39 9.99
N HIS A 81 11.67 5.34 9.55
CA HIS A 81 12.95 5.65 10.16
C HIS A 81 13.92 4.47 10.18
N HIS A 82 13.81 3.59 9.19
CA HIS A 82 14.71 2.45 9.01
C HIS A 82 15.49 2.55 7.71
N TYR A 83 16.60 1.81 7.64
CA TYR A 83 17.32 1.56 6.40
C TYR A 83 16.66 0.35 5.73
N LEU A 84 15.98 0.59 4.62
CA LEU A 84 15.13 -0.44 3.99
C LEU A 84 15.92 -1.67 3.56
N ASN A 85 17.18 -1.49 3.15
CA ASN A 85 18.02 -2.62 2.72
C ASN A 85 18.26 -3.65 3.83
N ASP A 86 18.11 -3.25 5.10
CA ASP A 86 18.28 -4.16 6.24
C ASP A 86 16.98 -4.92 6.58
N VAL A 87 15.87 -4.58 5.96
CA VAL A 87 14.60 -5.26 6.19
C VAL A 87 14.59 -6.55 5.38
N PRO A 88 14.36 -7.73 6.01
CA PRO A 88 14.31 -8.99 5.27
C PRO A 88 13.27 -8.95 4.15
N GLY A 89 13.70 -9.30 2.96
CA GLY A 89 12.86 -9.24 1.77
C GLY A 89 12.99 -7.94 0.98
N LEU A 90 13.65 -6.93 1.54
CA LEU A 90 13.86 -5.64 0.90
C LEU A 90 15.34 -5.36 0.61
N GLU A 91 16.10 -6.38 0.28
CA GLU A 91 17.52 -6.24 -0.02
C GLU A 91 17.76 -5.36 -1.25
N ASN A 92 16.79 -5.32 -2.17
CA ASN A 92 16.78 -4.38 -3.30
C ASN A 92 15.50 -3.53 -3.21
N PRO A 93 15.51 -2.46 -2.42
CA PRO A 93 14.29 -1.74 -2.04
C PRO A 93 13.90 -0.66 -3.04
N THR A 94 13.61 -1.05 -4.27
CA THR A 94 12.96 -0.19 -5.25
C THR A 94 11.52 0.09 -4.81
N SER A 95 10.88 1.10 -5.37
CA SER A 95 9.45 1.36 -5.11
C SER A 95 8.60 0.15 -5.47
N GLU A 96 8.95 -0.54 -6.55
CA GLU A 96 8.24 -1.74 -7.01
C GLU A 96 8.35 -2.88 -6.00
N ASN A 97 9.56 -3.17 -5.54
CA ASN A 97 9.78 -4.22 -4.56
C ASN A 97 9.16 -3.86 -3.20
N LEU A 98 9.19 -2.58 -2.83
CA LEU A 98 8.55 -2.10 -1.62
C LEU A 98 7.03 -2.29 -1.68
N ALA A 99 6.42 -1.96 -2.81
CA ALA A 99 4.98 -2.14 -3.00
C ALA A 99 4.57 -3.61 -2.87
N GLU A 100 5.33 -4.51 -3.48
CA GLU A 100 5.07 -5.96 -3.38
C GLU A 100 5.28 -6.47 -1.95
N TRP A 101 6.33 -6.01 -1.28
CA TRP A 101 6.61 -6.38 0.11
C TRP A 101 5.46 -5.95 1.04
N ILE A 102 4.98 -4.72 0.88
CA ILE A 102 3.85 -4.20 1.66
C ILE A 102 2.60 -5.03 1.38
N TRP A 103 2.34 -5.36 0.11
CA TRP A 103 1.21 -6.21 -0.26
C TRP A 103 1.24 -7.53 0.50
N ASN A 104 2.39 -8.19 0.49
CA ASN A 104 2.54 -9.50 1.12
C ASN A 104 2.35 -9.43 2.64
N GLU A 105 2.74 -8.33 3.27
CA GLU A 105 2.54 -8.13 4.69
C GLU A 105 1.08 -7.84 5.04
N LEU A 106 0.37 -7.10 4.19
CA LEU A 106 -0.99 -6.65 4.47
C LEU A 106 -2.08 -7.63 4.02
N SER A 107 -1.85 -8.39 2.96
CA SER A 107 -2.91 -9.21 2.36
C SER A 107 -3.55 -10.20 3.34
N PRO A 108 -2.85 -10.82 4.29
CA PRO A 108 -3.50 -11.69 5.27
C PRO A 108 -4.46 -10.94 6.20
N GLU A 109 -4.20 -9.67 6.47
CA GLU A 109 -5.00 -8.86 7.40
C GLU A 109 -6.11 -8.09 6.69
N LEU A 110 -5.97 -7.86 5.38
CA LEU A 110 -6.91 -7.09 4.58
C LEU A 110 -7.37 -7.93 3.38
N PRO A 111 -8.39 -8.79 3.55
CA PRO A 111 -8.86 -9.64 2.45
C PRO A 111 -9.36 -8.88 1.23
N MET A 112 -9.79 -7.62 1.40
CA MET A 112 -10.25 -6.78 0.31
C MET A 112 -9.15 -5.88 -0.28
N LEU A 113 -7.89 -6.10 0.12
CA LEU A 113 -6.77 -5.34 -0.41
C LEU A 113 -6.77 -5.39 -1.94
N SER A 114 -6.75 -4.24 -2.58
CA SER A 114 -6.88 -4.14 -4.05
C SER A 114 -5.68 -3.48 -4.72
N LYS A 115 -5.00 -2.58 -4.03
CA LYS A 115 -3.89 -1.86 -4.64
C LYS A 115 -3.00 -1.22 -3.57
N ILE A 116 -1.70 -1.26 -3.79
CA ILE A 116 -0.71 -0.51 -3.04
C ILE A 116 -0.11 0.53 -3.98
N VAL A 117 -0.07 1.78 -3.57
CA VAL A 117 0.66 2.83 -4.28
C VAL A 117 1.83 3.25 -3.42
N VAL A 118 3.02 3.27 -4.02
CA VAL A 118 4.23 3.78 -3.36
C VAL A 118 4.76 4.93 -4.21
N GLN A 119 4.90 6.09 -3.59
CA GLN A 119 5.42 7.27 -4.26
C GLN A 119 6.66 7.76 -3.52
N GLU A 120 7.76 7.90 -4.24
CA GLU A 120 9.01 8.45 -3.71
C GLU A 120 9.02 9.96 -3.89
N THR A 121 9.15 10.69 -2.80
CA THR A 121 9.22 12.13 -2.83
C THR A 121 8.06 12.71 -3.63
N CYS A 122 8.27 13.58 -4.63
CA CYS A 122 7.16 14.35 -5.19
C CYS A 122 6.64 13.85 -6.54
N THR A 123 7.42 13.11 -7.31
CA THR A 123 7.15 13.01 -8.73
C THR A 123 7.14 11.58 -9.30
N CYS A 124 7.61 10.59 -8.57
CA CYS A 124 7.77 9.23 -9.08
C CYS A 124 7.13 8.23 -8.14
N GLY A 125 6.55 7.21 -8.70
CA GLY A 125 5.92 6.16 -7.91
C GLY A 125 5.46 4.99 -8.76
N CYS A 126 4.90 4.01 -8.09
CA CYS A 126 4.33 2.84 -8.73
C CYS A 126 3.05 2.41 -8.03
N SER A 127 2.28 1.58 -8.70
CA SER A 127 1.13 0.91 -8.12
C SER A 127 1.23 -0.60 -8.37
N TYR A 128 0.72 -1.37 -7.42
CA TYR A 128 0.72 -2.82 -7.50
C TYR A 128 -0.65 -3.34 -7.09
N GLU A 129 -1.25 -4.16 -7.93
CA GLU A 129 -2.60 -4.68 -7.73
C GLU A 129 -2.62 -6.13 -7.28
N GLY A 130 -1.49 -6.63 -6.83
CA GLY A 130 -1.36 -7.99 -6.33
C GLY A 130 -0.90 -8.98 -7.39
N PRO A 131 -0.64 -10.23 -6.98
CA PRO A 131 -0.24 -11.27 -7.92
C PRO A 131 -1.39 -11.61 -8.87
N GLU A 132 -1.05 -12.01 -10.08
CA GLU A 132 -2.03 -12.47 -11.08
C GLU A 132 -2.59 -13.84 -10.74
#